data_f1bc8ad19f821e3f635bca9640ef3ea3
#
_entry.id   f1bc8ad19f821e3f635bca9640ef3ea3
#
_cell.length_a   1.000
_cell.length_b   1.000
_cell.length_c   1.000
_cell.angle_alpha   90.00
_cell.angle_beta   90.00
_cell.angle_gamma   90.00
#
_symmetry.space_group_name_H-M   'P 1'
#
loop_
_entity.id
_entity.type
_entity.pdbx_description
1 polymer ?
#
loop_
_entity_poly.entity_id
_entity_poly.type
_entity_poly.pdbx_seq_one_letter_code
_entity_poly.pdbx_strand_id
1 'polypeptide(L)'
;MSVITQMDRKAAREIREILTNELPDLLAPYGLKFELGGARYDDDSVKFTGFRLMVEGALSPTAKALQQELEDRANFNWSDDVGEIRYPELDADKIADYRGDKYTLIGYKPRNRKYPFIMKNLSNGKNYKFDVITAERMFAKEGA
;
A
#
# COMPACT_ATOMS: atom_id res chain seq x y z
N MET A 1 -16.70 10.01 28.56
CA MET A 1 -15.73 9.00 28.15
C MET A 1 -15.77 7.83 29.08
N SER A 2 -15.97 6.64 28.56
CA SER A 2 -15.90 5.42 29.34
C SER A 2 -14.43 4.98 29.50
N VAL A 3 -14.07 4.52 30.68
CA VAL A 3 -12.75 3.99 30.94
C VAL A 3 -12.70 2.54 30.47
N ILE A 4 -11.67 2.18 29.74
CA ILE A 4 -11.45 0.80 29.31
C ILE A 4 -10.82 0.03 30.47
N THR A 5 -11.55 -0.96 30.99
CA THR A 5 -11.10 -1.76 32.15
C THR A 5 -10.71 -3.17 31.76
N GLN A 6 -11.07 -3.61 30.59
CA GLN A 6 -10.73 -4.93 30.06
C GLN A 6 -10.40 -4.83 28.57
N MET A 7 -9.37 -5.54 28.14
CA MET A 7 -8.99 -5.56 26.73
C MET A 7 -9.66 -6.73 26.02
N ASP A 8 -10.49 -6.42 25.05
CA ASP A 8 -11.14 -7.38 24.16
C ASP A 8 -11.13 -6.82 22.73
N ARG A 9 -11.76 -7.52 21.81
CA ARG A 9 -11.82 -7.10 20.41
C ARG A 9 -12.48 -5.73 20.25
N LYS A 10 -13.53 -5.47 21.02
CA LYS A 10 -14.25 -4.20 20.98
C LYS A 10 -13.38 -3.05 21.51
N ALA A 11 -12.70 -3.27 22.63
CA ALA A 11 -11.79 -2.29 23.22
C ALA A 11 -10.61 -2.00 22.30
N ALA A 12 -10.01 -3.03 21.69
CA ALA A 12 -8.92 -2.85 20.73
C ALA A 12 -9.35 -2.02 19.52
N ARG A 13 -10.55 -2.26 19.02
CA ARG A 13 -11.11 -1.49 17.90
C ARG A 13 -11.37 -0.04 18.30
N GLU A 14 -11.89 0.19 19.48
CA GLU A 14 -12.13 1.53 20.03
C GLU A 14 -10.82 2.31 20.19
N ILE A 15 -9.78 1.66 20.72
CA ILE A 15 -8.45 2.27 20.83
C ILE A 15 -7.91 2.66 19.46
N ARG A 16 -8.06 1.79 18.46
CA ARG A 16 -7.63 2.10 17.08
C ARG A 16 -8.34 3.35 16.55
N GLU A 17 -9.64 3.46 16.80
CA GLU A 17 -10.40 4.65 16.38
C GLU A 17 -9.92 5.91 17.10
N ILE A 18 -9.67 5.84 18.40
CA ILE A 18 -9.15 6.97 19.17
C ILE A 18 -7.79 7.41 18.61
N LEU A 19 -6.88 6.47 18.38
CA LEU A 19 -5.55 6.79 17.82
C LEU A 19 -5.67 7.37 16.42
N THR A 20 -6.53 6.82 15.58
CA THR A 20 -6.71 7.29 14.21
C THR A 20 -7.30 8.70 14.17
N ASN A 21 -8.15 9.05 15.13
CA ASN A 21 -8.77 10.38 15.20
C ASN A 21 -7.89 11.43 15.88
N GLU A 22 -7.11 11.05 16.90
CA GLU A 22 -6.37 11.98 17.75
C GLU A 22 -4.91 12.19 17.33
N LEU A 23 -4.22 11.13 16.89
CA LEU A 23 -2.80 11.23 16.55
C LEU A 23 -2.49 12.18 15.40
N PRO A 24 -3.30 12.27 14.32
CA PRO A 24 -3.00 13.21 13.25
C PRO A 24 -2.90 14.66 13.74
N ASP A 25 -3.78 15.06 14.65
CA ASP A 25 -3.77 16.43 15.21
C ASP A 25 -2.54 16.67 16.08
N LEU A 26 -2.09 15.65 16.83
CA LEU A 26 -0.90 15.74 17.65
C LEU A 26 0.39 15.78 16.85
N LEU A 27 0.43 15.06 15.74
CA LEU A 27 1.63 14.90 14.92
C LEU A 27 1.79 15.96 13.83
N ALA A 28 0.69 16.58 13.40
CA ALA A 28 0.70 17.58 12.33
C ALA A 28 1.66 18.74 12.57
N PRO A 29 1.72 19.33 13.80
CA PRO A 29 2.66 20.43 14.06
C PRO A 29 4.13 20.05 13.89
N TYR A 30 4.45 18.75 13.96
CA TYR A 30 5.81 18.24 13.80
C TYR A 30 6.10 17.74 12.39
N GLY A 31 5.13 17.84 11.48
CA GLY A 31 5.28 17.34 10.12
C GLY A 31 5.34 15.83 10.01
N LEU A 32 4.68 15.13 10.94
CA LEU A 32 4.69 13.67 11.02
C LEU A 32 3.32 13.08 10.73
N LYS A 33 3.33 11.89 10.16
CA LYS A 33 2.15 11.03 10.01
C LYS A 33 2.45 9.63 10.56
N PHE A 34 1.42 8.82 10.75
CA PHE A 34 1.58 7.48 11.32
C PHE A 34 0.82 6.44 10.52
N GLU A 35 1.25 5.20 10.69
CA GLU A 35 0.55 4.00 10.21
C GLU A 35 0.40 3.02 11.36
N LEU A 36 -0.76 2.35 11.42
CA LEU A 36 -1.03 1.25 12.34
C LEU A 36 -1.25 -0.03 11.56
N GLY A 37 -0.58 -1.10 11.95
CA GLY A 37 -0.81 -2.43 11.42
C GLY A 37 -1.91 -3.17 12.18
N GLY A 38 -1.84 -4.51 12.17
CA GLY A 38 -2.79 -5.34 12.88
C GLY A 38 -2.69 -5.21 14.39
N ALA A 39 -3.80 -5.46 15.07
CA ALA A 39 -3.83 -5.45 16.53
C ALA A 39 -3.83 -6.87 17.07
N ARG A 40 -3.04 -7.10 18.12
CA ARG A 40 -3.08 -8.31 18.95
C ARG A 40 -3.34 -7.88 20.38
N TYR A 41 -4.22 -8.56 21.05
CA TYR A 41 -4.59 -8.20 22.43
C TYR A 41 -4.67 -9.44 23.31
N ASP A 42 -4.45 -9.22 24.60
CA ASP A 42 -4.74 -10.16 25.68
C ASP A 42 -5.70 -9.50 26.65
N ASP A 43 -5.84 -10.02 27.87
CA ASP A 43 -6.80 -9.48 28.83
C ASP A 43 -6.48 -8.07 29.32
N ASP A 44 -5.20 -7.70 29.28
CA ASP A 44 -4.72 -6.46 29.91
C ASP A 44 -4.15 -5.45 28.91
N SER A 45 -3.81 -5.88 27.69
CA SER A 45 -3.09 -5.02 26.75
C SER A 45 -3.46 -5.26 25.31
N VAL A 46 -3.19 -4.25 24.47
CA VAL A 46 -3.25 -4.36 23.02
C VAL A 46 -1.91 -3.94 22.45
N LYS A 47 -1.43 -4.71 21.45
CA LYS A 47 -0.21 -4.42 20.71
C LYS A 47 -0.58 -4.20 19.25
N PHE A 48 -0.18 -3.06 18.71
CA PHE A 48 -0.31 -2.80 17.28
C PHE A 48 1.01 -3.14 16.60
N THR A 49 0.95 -4.03 15.61
CA THR A 49 2.10 -4.35 14.79
C THR A 49 2.23 -3.30 13.67
N GLY A 50 3.45 -3.02 13.24
CA GLY A 50 3.66 -2.09 12.14
C GLY A 50 3.35 -0.63 12.47
N PHE A 51 3.36 -0.25 13.75
CA PHE A 51 3.27 1.16 14.11
C PHE A 51 4.51 1.88 13.59
N ARG A 52 4.29 2.92 12.79
CA ARG A 52 5.36 3.65 12.13
C ARG A 52 5.03 5.13 12.10
N LEU A 53 6.02 5.94 12.45
CA LEU A 53 5.97 7.40 12.27
C LEU A 53 6.81 7.77 11.04
N MET A 54 6.26 8.61 10.19
CA MET A 54 6.90 9.00 8.94
C MET A 54 6.85 10.51 8.78
N VAL A 55 7.85 11.05 8.08
CA VAL A 55 7.81 12.44 7.63
C VAL A 55 6.64 12.59 6.66
N GLU A 56 5.89 13.67 6.81
CA GLU A 56 4.77 13.98 5.91
C GLU A 56 5.27 14.06 4.47
N GLY A 57 4.54 13.43 3.54
CA GLY A 57 4.95 13.31 2.15
C GLY A 57 5.84 12.10 1.85
N ALA A 58 6.33 11.40 2.88
CA ALA A 58 7.09 10.18 2.68
C ALA A 58 6.21 9.06 2.11
N LEU A 59 6.79 8.29 1.19
CA LEU A 59 6.10 7.13 0.63
C LEU A 59 6.20 5.94 1.57
N SER A 60 5.15 5.11 1.59
CA SER A 60 5.20 3.82 2.28
C SER A 60 6.26 2.90 1.65
N PRO A 61 6.73 1.87 2.38
CA PRO A 61 7.71 0.92 1.80
C PRO A 61 7.22 0.25 0.52
N THR A 62 5.93 -0.08 0.42
CA THR A 62 5.37 -0.68 -0.80
C THR A 62 5.28 0.32 -1.95
N ALA A 63 5.01 1.58 -1.68
CA ALA A 63 5.02 2.64 -2.69
C ALA A 63 6.44 2.92 -3.20
N LYS A 64 7.43 2.93 -2.32
CA LYS A 64 8.84 3.06 -2.70
C LYS A 64 9.29 1.89 -3.57
N ALA A 65 8.90 0.67 -3.18
CA ALA A 65 9.22 -0.53 -3.95
C ALA A 65 8.56 -0.48 -5.34
N LEU A 66 7.35 0.04 -5.44
CA LEU A 66 6.70 0.23 -6.74
C LEU A 66 7.49 1.20 -7.62
N GLN A 67 7.90 2.35 -7.09
CA GLN A 67 8.70 3.31 -7.85
C GLN A 67 9.99 2.68 -8.35
N GLN A 68 10.67 1.91 -7.51
CA GLN A 68 11.89 1.21 -7.90
C GLN A 68 11.62 0.19 -9.02
N GLU A 69 10.54 -0.56 -8.92
CA GLU A 69 10.16 -1.53 -9.96
C GLU A 69 9.89 -0.83 -11.28
N LEU A 70 9.21 0.31 -11.27
CA LEU A 70 8.92 1.07 -12.48
C LEU A 70 10.22 1.60 -13.12
N GLU A 71 11.15 2.10 -12.31
CA GLU A 71 12.45 2.56 -12.78
C GLU A 71 13.28 1.42 -13.35
N ASP A 72 13.30 0.27 -12.68
CA ASP A 72 14.04 -0.90 -13.12
C ASP A 72 13.52 -1.39 -14.48
N ARG A 73 12.23 -1.41 -14.70
CA ARG A 73 11.63 -1.78 -15.99
C ARG A 73 12.02 -0.81 -17.09
N ALA A 74 11.97 0.48 -16.81
CA ALA A 74 12.36 1.50 -17.77
C ALA A 74 13.85 1.41 -18.13
N ASN A 75 14.71 1.23 -17.12
CA ASN A 75 16.15 1.12 -17.31
C ASN A 75 16.53 -0.16 -18.04
N PHE A 76 15.89 -1.28 -17.72
CA PHE A 76 16.13 -2.55 -18.39
C PHE A 76 15.81 -2.43 -19.88
N ASN A 77 14.66 -1.89 -20.22
CA ASN A 77 14.24 -1.73 -21.61
C ASN A 77 15.13 -0.77 -22.39
N TRP A 78 15.69 0.24 -21.72
CA TRP A 78 16.58 1.21 -22.32
C TRP A 78 17.97 0.65 -22.59
N SER A 79 18.52 -0.13 -21.66
CA SER A 79 19.90 -0.61 -21.70
C SER A 79 20.11 -1.85 -22.55
N ASP A 80 19.04 -2.46 -23.06
CA ASP A 80 19.14 -3.80 -23.61
C ASP A 80 19.08 -3.85 -25.15
N ASP A 81 20.20 -4.27 -25.72
CA ASP A 81 20.32 -4.61 -27.13
C ASP A 81 19.79 -6.03 -27.47
N VAL A 82 19.31 -6.77 -26.46
CA VAL A 82 18.88 -8.17 -26.63
C VAL A 82 17.37 -8.22 -26.88
N GLY A 83 16.99 -7.85 -28.00
CA GLY A 83 15.72 -7.55 -28.58
C GLY A 83 14.44 -8.34 -28.30
N GLU A 84 14.34 -9.37 -27.48
CA GLU A 84 13.12 -10.19 -27.45
C GLU A 84 12.36 -10.27 -26.12
N ILE A 85 13.01 -10.06 -24.97
CA ILE A 85 12.32 -10.08 -23.69
C ILE A 85 12.34 -8.69 -23.09
N ARG A 86 11.24 -7.98 -23.22
CA ARG A 86 11.06 -6.69 -22.58
C ARG A 86 10.01 -6.80 -21.49
N TYR A 87 10.32 -6.25 -20.34
CA TYR A 87 9.30 -6.07 -19.33
C TYR A 87 8.42 -4.88 -19.74
N PRO A 88 7.09 -5.06 -19.78
CA PRO A 88 6.21 -3.93 -20.09
C PRO A 88 6.41 -2.80 -19.07
N GLU A 89 6.57 -1.58 -19.57
CA GLU A 89 6.51 -0.42 -18.69
C GLU A 89 5.08 -0.26 -18.19
N LEU A 90 4.96 0.08 -16.90
CA LEU A 90 3.67 0.25 -16.26
C LEU A 90 3.41 1.74 -16.01
N ASP A 91 2.17 2.15 -16.22
CA ASP A 91 1.71 3.51 -15.96
C ASP A 91 0.95 3.55 -14.64
N ALA A 92 1.63 4.00 -13.58
CA ALA A 92 1.05 4.09 -12.25
C ALA A 92 -0.02 5.18 -12.13
N ASP A 93 -0.08 6.11 -13.08
CA ASP A 93 -1.09 7.18 -13.10
C ASP A 93 -2.38 6.75 -13.81
N LYS A 94 -2.36 5.59 -14.44
CA LYS A 94 -3.52 5.06 -15.16
C LYS A 94 -4.56 4.52 -14.19
N ILE A 95 -5.84 4.72 -14.52
CA ILE A 95 -6.96 4.04 -13.88
C ILE A 95 -7.39 2.90 -14.81
N ALA A 96 -7.31 1.67 -14.33
CA ALA A 96 -7.62 0.49 -15.14
C ALA A 96 -8.92 -0.16 -14.70
N ASP A 97 -9.65 -0.70 -15.68
CA ASP A 97 -10.87 -1.47 -15.42
C ASP A 97 -10.56 -2.95 -15.31
N TYR A 98 -11.11 -3.60 -14.31
CA TYR A 98 -10.98 -5.03 -14.12
C TYR A 98 -12.26 -5.58 -13.48
N ARG A 99 -12.91 -6.49 -14.19
CA ARG A 99 -14.17 -7.14 -13.74
C ARG A 99 -15.24 -6.15 -13.27
N GLY A 100 -15.37 -5.03 -13.97
CA GLY A 100 -16.39 -4.01 -13.66
C GLY A 100 -15.99 -2.98 -12.63
N ASP A 101 -14.84 -3.13 -11.99
CA ASP A 101 -14.31 -2.17 -11.02
C ASP A 101 -13.11 -1.42 -11.57
N LYS A 102 -12.88 -0.22 -11.04
CA LYS A 102 -11.72 0.60 -11.39
C LYS A 102 -10.64 0.48 -10.32
N TYR A 103 -9.39 0.37 -10.76
CA TYR A 103 -8.24 0.19 -9.89
C TYR A 103 -7.14 1.18 -10.20
N THR A 104 -6.38 1.54 -9.17
CA THR A 104 -5.12 2.27 -9.30
C THR A 104 -3.97 1.44 -8.73
N LEU A 105 -2.81 1.55 -9.34
CA LEU A 105 -1.61 0.84 -8.89
C LEU A 105 -0.93 1.65 -7.78
N ILE A 106 -0.82 1.08 -6.59
CA ILE A 106 -0.35 1.81 -5.40
C ILE A 106 0.87 1.20 -4.72
N GLY A 107 1.23 -0.05 -4.99
CA GLY A 107 2.34 -0.65 -4.30
C GLY A 107 2.87 -1.91 -4.95
N TYR A 108 4.05 -2.32 -4.48
CA TYR A 108 4.75 -3.51 -4.93
C TYR A 108 5.44 -4.18 -3.74
N LYS A 109 5.30 -5.50 -3.64
CA LYS A 109 5.93 -6.32 -2.60
C LYS A 109 6.92 -7.30 -3.26
N PRO A 110 8.22 -6.96 -3.31
CA PRO A 110 9.21 -7.79 -4.01
C PRO A 110 9.32 -9.22 -3.47
N ARG A 111 9.03 -9.41 -2.19
CA ARG A 111 9.11 -10.74 -1.55
C ARG A 111 7.90 -11.62 -1.80
N ASN A 112 6.81 -11.07 -2.28
CA ASN A 112 5.61 -11.82 -2.63
C ASN A 112 5.70 -12.22 -4.10
N ARG A 113 6.13 -13.44 -4.37
CA ARG A 113 6.36 -13.91 -5.75
C ARG A 113 5.07 -14.12 -6.53
N LYS A 114 4.00 -14.47 -5.84
CA LYS A 114 2.73 -14.84 -6.49
C LYS A 114 1.86 -13.61 -6.79
N TYR A 115 1.74 -12.71 -5.83
CA TYR A 115 0.89 -11.51 -5.94
C TYR A 115 1.66 -10.26 -5.46
N PRO A 116 2.66 -9.80 -6.23
CA PRO A 116 3.52 -8.71 -5.77
C PRO A 116 2.90 -7.31 -5.90
N PHE A 117 1.93 -7.12 -6.77
CA PHE A 117 1.36 -5.79 -7.00
C PHE A 117 0.16 -5.53 -6.12
N ILE A 118 0.08 -4.32 -5.57
CA ILE A 118 -1.04 -3.87 -4.75
C ILE A 118 -1.80 -2.81 -5.52
N MET A 119 -3.10 -3.00 -5.65
CA MET A 119 -3.99 -2.08 -6.32
C MET A 119 -5.12 -1.68 -5.40
N LYS A 120 -5.55 -0.42 -5.50
CA LYS A 120 -6.69 0.09 -4.76
C LYS A 120 -7.93 0.05 -5.65
N ASN A 121 -8.97 -0.61 -5.17
CA ASN A 121 -10.27 -0.60 -5.82
C ASN A 121 -10.97 0.72 -5.49
N LEU A 122 -11.28 1.51 -6.51
CA LEU A 122 -11.87 2.83 -6.32
C LEU A 122 -13.35 2.78 -5.95
N SER A 123 -14.02 1.65 -6.19
CA SER A 123 -15.44 1.48 -5.85
C SER A 123 -15.66 1.26 -4.35
N ASN A 124 -14.77 0.52 -3.68
CA ASN A 124 -14.93 0.20 -2.25
C ASN A 124 -13.79 0.73 -1.38
N GLY A 125 -12.74 1.32 -1.96
CA GLY A 125 -11.59 1.86 -1.23
C GLY A 125 -10.64 0.81 -0.64
N LYS A 126 -10.83 -0.48 -0.94
CA LYS A 126 -10.01 -1.55 -0.40
C LYS A 126 -8.82 -1.85 -1.32
N ASN A 127 -7.74 -2.36 -0.72
CA ASN A 127 -6.53 -2.76 -1.42
C ASN A 127 -6.56 -4.26 -1.69
N TYR A 128 -6.13 -4.65 -2.90
CA TYR A 128 -6.06 -6.05 -3.33
C TYR A 128 -4.69 -6.35 -3.92
N LYS A 129 -4.27 -7.59 -3.81
CA LYS A 129 -3.02 -8.06 -4.40
C LYS A 129 -3.29 -8.71 -5.75
N PHE A 130 -2.41 -8.44 -6.70
CA PHE A 130 -2.52 -8.96 -8.07
C PHE A 130 -1.22 -9.61 -8.51
N ASP A 131 -1.32 -10.59 -9.39
CA ASP A 131 -0.17 -11.22 -10.01
C ASP A 131 0.44 -10.31 -11.09
N VAL A 132 1.66 -10.64 -11.51
CA VAL A 132 2.42 -9.83 -12.47
C VAL A 132 1.69 -9.73 -13.81
N ILE A 133 1.18 -10.84 -14.31
CA ILE A 133 0.53 -10.88 -15.64
C ILE A 133 -0.70 -9.98 -15.67
N THR A 134 -1.55 -10.04 -14.63
CA THR A 134 -2.75 -9.21 -14.53
C THR A 134 -2.37 -7.74 -14.41
N ALA A 135 -1.39 -7.41 -13.57
CA ALA A 135 -0.91 -6.04 -13.41
C ALA A 135 -0.37 -5.47 -14.71
N GLU A 136 0.41 -6.25 -15.46
CA GLU A 136 0.94 -5.83 -16.75
C GLU A 136 -0.15 -5.57 -17.77
N ARG A 137 -1.18 -6.43 -17.81
CA ARG A 137 -2.33 -6.20 -18.71
C ARG A 137 -3.09 -4.93 -18.38
N MET A 138 -3.29 -4.66 -17.09
CA MET A 138 -4.08 -3.52 -16.64
C MET A 138 -3.35 -2.20 -16.81
N PHE A 139 -2.06 -2.16 -16.51
CA PHE A 139 -1.30 -0.92 -16.36
C PHE A 139 -0.19 -0.73 -17.38
N ALA A 140 -0.07 -1.57 -18.39
CA ALA A 140 0.92 -1.35 -19.45
C ALA A 140 0.75 0.03 -20.09
N LYS A 141 1.88 0.72 -20.32
CA LYS A 141 1.86 1.99 -21.05
C LYS A 141 1.40 1.78 -22.48
N GLU A 142 0.45 2.59 -22.90
CA GLU A 142 0.00 2.59 -24.29
C GLU A 142 1.05 3.25 -25.20
N GLY A 143 1.18 2.73 -26.41
CA GLY A 143 2.10 3.27 -27.40
C GLY A 143 3.55 2.85 -27.25
N ALA A 144 3.84 1.92 -26.35
CA ALA A 144 5.17 1.36 -26.18
C ALA A 144 5.44 0.23 -27.17
#